data_8481e9e00909312a1d726601dbada11c
#
_entry.id   8481e9e00909312a1d726601dbada11c
#
_cell.length_a   1.000
_cell.length_b   1.000
_cell.length_c   1.000
_cell.angle_alpha   90.00
_cell.angle_beta   90.00
_cell.angle_gamma   90.00
#
_symmetry.space_group_name_H-M   'P 1'
#
loop_
_entity.id
_entity.type
_entity.pdbx_description
1 polymer ?
#
loop_
_entity_poly.entity_id
_entity_poly.type
_entity_poly.pdbx_seq_one_letter_code
_entity_poly.pdbx_strand_id
1 'polypeptide(L)'
;AFNLTQYYAMCDDLLNELPKYDELTRLHTERLKNTMHGINDQLHLLVYDIMHSAYVNGYYPKGFSRTATAKERTKAVKQKAERADLRMQIAEKEQKLQELLASPTALPDLTGCEVTHKMFGVGKVLPSTDQFLVIDFNGQQKKFSTTTSITSGYLTASDPAVMEQMQDYQAYTKEKDQLEKELKTMKSNLLNMG
;
A
#
# COMPACT_ATOMS: atom_id res chain seq x y z
N ALA A 1 5.84 -22.78 -40.21
CA ALA A 1 7.09 -22.09 -40.48
C ALA A 1 7.19 -20.87 -39.58
N PHE A 2 8.29 -20.74 -38.92
CA PHE A 2 8.61 -19.61 -38.04
C PHE A 2 8.98 -18.43 -38.93
N ASN A 3 8.32 -17.32 -38.80
CA ASN A 3 8.58 -16.15 -39.64
C ASN A 3 9.29 -15.04 -38.88
N LEU A 4 9.92 -14.14 -39.57
CA LEU A 4 10.69 -13.02 -39.04
C LEU A 4 9.85 -12.14 -38.10
N THR A 5 8.57 -11.99 -38.39
CA THR A 5 7.61 -11.23 -37.55
C THR A 5 7.43 -11.87 -36.17
N GLN A 6 7.37 -13.20 -36.12
CA GLN A 6 7.29 -13.93 -34.81
C GLN A 6 8.58 -13.79 -34.01
N TYR A 7 9.73 -13.76 -34.71
CA TYR A 7 11.02 -13.53 -34.06
C TYR A 7 11.11 -12.12 -33.42
N TYR A 8 10.71 -11.10 -34.18
CA TYR A 8 10.69 -9.74 -33.60
C TYR A 8 9.72 -9.62 -32.45
N ALA A 9 8.56 -10.24 -32.52
CA ALA A 9 7.63 -10.27 -31.38
C ALA A 9 8.24 -10.95 -30.15
N MET A 10 9.01 -12.02 -30.33
CA MET A 10 9.74 -12.66 -29.23
C MET A 10 10.84 -11.75 -28.63
N CYS A 11 11.56 -11.01 -29.50
CA CYS A 11 12.55 -10.04 -29.02
C CYS A 11 11.91 -8.91 -28.24
N ASP A 12 10.77 -8.39 -28.69
CA ASP A 12 10.03 -7.35 -27.98
C ASP A 12 9.48 -7.86 -26.64
N ASP A 13 9.00 -9.10 -26.60
CA ASP A 13 8.55 -9.73 -25.35
C ASP A 13 9.71 -9.92 -24.38
N LEU A 14 10.87 -10.38 -24.87
CA LEU A 14 12.10 -10.48 -24.07
C LEU A 14 12.56 -9.13 -23.53
N LEU A 15 12.56 -8.08 -24.35
CA LEU A 15 12.91 -6.73 -23.93
C LEU A 15 11.94 -6.17 -22.86
N ASN A 16 10.67 -6.51 -22.96
CA ASN A 16 9.67 -6.12 -21.96
C ASN A 16 9.79 -6.89 -20.64
N GLU A 17 10.31 -8.13 -20.66
CA GLU A 17 10.55 -8.96 -19.49
C GLU A 17 11.89 -8.66 -18.82
N LEU A 18 12.82 -8.03 -19.53
CA LEU A 18 14.21 -7.75 -19.11
C LEU A 18 14.42 -6.61 -18.08
N PRO A 19 13.42 -5.84 -17.58
CA PRO A 19 13.67 -4.96 -16.44
C PRO A 19 14.14 -5.68 -15.18
N LYS A 20 14.13 -7.02 -15.21
CA LYS A 20 14.61 -7.89 -14.13
C LYS A 20 16.07 -8.32 -14.29
N TYR A 21 16.69 -8.02 -15.43
CA TYR A 21 18.06 -8.39 -15.77
C TYR A 21 18.93 -7.14 -15.83
N ASP A 22 20.23 -7.32 -15.79
CA ASP A 22 21.13 -6.17 -15.82
C ASP A 22 21.02 -5.37 -17.14
N GLU A 23 21.39 -4.12 -17.08
CA GLU A 23 21.36 -3.16 -18.19
C GLU A 23 22.16 -3.67 -19.41
N LEU A 24 23.22 -4.44 -19.15
CA LEU A 24 24.08 -5.00 -20.19
C LEU A 24 23.31 -6.01 -21.06
N THR A 25 22.53 -6.88 -20.42
CA THR A 25 21.71 -7.89 -21.11
C THR A 25 20.63 -7.22 -21.96
N ARG A 26 20.02 -6.17 -21.44
CA ARG A 26 19.03 -5.35 -22.16
C ARG A 26 19.65 -4.71 -23.42
N LEU A 27 20.81 -4.06 -23.27
CA LEU A 27 21.53 -3.42 -24.36
C LEU A 27 21.97 -4.42 -25.43
N HIS A 28 22.41 -5.62 -25.02
CA HIS A 28 22.75 -6.69 -25.99
C HIS A 28 21.53 -7.15 -26.77
N THR A 29 20.38 -7.32 -26.14
CA THR A 29 19.15 -7.73 -26.81
C THR A 29 18.63 -6.64 -27.77
N GLU A 30 18.69 -5.37 -27.38
CA GLU A 30 18.37 -4.23 -28.26
C GLU A 30 19.35 -4.15 -29.43
N ARG A 31 20.65 -4.34 -29.21
CA ARG A 31 21.65 -4.39 -30.29
C ARG A 31 21.37 -5.52 -31.27
N LEU A 32 21.10 -6.73 -30.78
CA LEU A 32 20.74 -7.86 -31.63
C LEU A 32 19.51 -7.54 -32.48
N LYS A 33 18.46 -6.96 -31.89
CA LYS A 33 17.27 -6.53 -32.60
C LYS A 33 17.58 -5.50 -33.70
N ASN A 34 18.36 -4.47 -33.35
CA ASN A 34 18.68 -3.36 -34.27
C ASN A 34 19.68 -3.76 -35.36
N THR A 35 20.63 -4.66 -35.04
CA THR A 35 21.65 -5.13 -35.97
C THR A 35 21.10 -6.11 -36.99
N MET A 36 19.98 -6.75 -36.72
CA MET A 36 19.32 -7.67 -37.66
C MET A 36 18.84 -6.98 -38.93
N HIS A 37 18.68 -5.66 -38.90
CA HIS A 37 18.38 -4.88 -40.12
C HIS A 37 19.60 -4.57 -40.97
N GLY A 38 20.80 -4.85 -40.52
CA GLY A 38 22.06 -4.47 -41.18
C GLY A 38 23.12 -5.53 -41.33
N ILE A 39 22.88 -6.75 -40.86
CA ILE A 39 23.90 -7.83 -40.90
C ILE A 39 23.55 -8.88 -41.93
N ASN A 40 24.64 -9.39 -42.52
CA ASN A 40 24.75 -10.48 -43.44
C ASN A 40 23.77 -11.63 -43.16
N ASP A 41 23.05 -12.11 -44.15
CA ASP A 41 22.02 -13.18 -44.08
C ASP A 41 22.44 -14.43 -43.32
N GLN A 42 23.74 -14.72 -43.29
CA GLN A 42 24.27 -15.89 -42.57
C GLN A 42 24.15 -15.77 -41.04
N LEU A 43 24.31 -14.59 -40.46
CA LEU A 43 24.15 -14.40 -39.01
C LEU A 43 22.66 -14.44 -38.62
N HIS A 44 21.80 -13.94 -39.50
CA HIS A 44 20.36 -14.06 -39.37
C HIS A 44 19.92 -15.54 -39.31
N LEU A 45 20.45 -16.36 -40.23
CA LEU A 45 20.16 -17.79 -40.27
C LEU A 45 20.65 -18.50 -39.02
N LEU A 46 21.85 -18.18 -38.54
CA LEU A 46 22.40 -18.80 -37.31
C LEU A 46 21.59 -18.46 -36.07
N VAL A 47 21.26 -17.19 -35.86
CA VAL A 47 20.44 -16.75 -34.74
C VAL A 47 19.02 -17.34 -34.83
N TYR A 48 18.45 -17.37 -36.05
CA TYR A 48 17.18 -18.02 -36.32
C TYR A 48 17.23 -19.52 -36.00
N ASP A 49 18.28 -20.23 -36.41
CA ASP A 49 18.42 -21.66 -36.15
C ASP A 49 18.60 -21.96 -34.65
N ILE A 50 19.38 -21.15 -33.95
CA ILE A 50 19.54 -21.29 -32.49
C ILE A 50 18.19 -21.06 -31.78
N MET A 51 17.48 -20.01 -32.13
CA MET A 51 16.17 -19.69 -31.54
C MET A 51 15.10 -20.72 -31.92
N HIS A 52 15.12 -21.17 -33.20
CA HIS A 52 14.22 -22.21 -33.69
C HIS A 52 14.52 -23.57 -33.02
N SER A 53 15.80 -23.92 -32.87
CA SER A 53 16.21 -25.15 -32.16
C SER A 53 15.82 -25.11 -30.69
N ALA A 54 16.01 -23.98 -30.01
CA ALA A 54 15.55 -23.78 -28.64
C ALA A 54 14.02 -23.93 -28.57
N TYR A 55 13.29 -23.33 -29.53
CA TYR A 55 11.86 -23.42 -29.62
C TYR A 55 11.36 -24.86 -29.84
N VAL A 56 11.93 -25.59 -30.77
CA VAL A 56 11.56 -26.98 -31.11
C VAL A 56 11.87 -27.93 -29.97
N ASN A 57 12.98 -27.70 -29.25
CA ASN A 57 13.42 -28.54 -28.13
C ASN A 57 12.78 -28.16 -26.79
N GLY A 58 11.83 -27.23 -26.78
CA GLY A 58 11.11 -26.86 -25.56
C GLY A 58 11.91 -26.08 -24.52
N TYR A 59 13.08 -25.53 -24.91
CA TYR A 59 13.85 -24.61 -24.08
C TYR A 59 13.22 -23.21 -24.14
N TYR A 60 12.04 -23.10 -23.57
CA TYR A 60 11.38 -21.81 -23.43
C TYR A 60 11.75 -21.19 -22.09
N PRO A 61 12.03 -19.88 -22.02
CA PRO A 61 11.89 -19.17 -20.77
C PRO A 61 10.46 -19.44 -20.27
N LYS A 62 10.30 -19.74 -18.99
CA LYS A 62 8.98 -19.98 -18.38
C LYS A 62 8.05 -18.83 -18.77
N GLY A 63 6.99 -19.11 -19.53
CA GLY A 63 6.06 -18.09 -20.02
C GLY A 63 5.81 -18.12 -21.54
N PHE A 64 6.63 -18.83 -22.32
CA PHE A 64 6.48 -18.94 -23.78
C PHE A 64 5.67 -20.15 -24.25
N SER A 65 4.55 -20.44 -23.66
CA SER A 65 3.60 -21.41 -24.22
C SER A 65 2.64 -20.73 -25.17
N ARG A 66 2.54 -21.22 -26.41
CA ARG A 66 1.72 -20.64 -27.49
C ARG A 66 0.22 -20.54 -27.18
N THR A 67 -0.27 -21.35 -26.24
CA THR A 67 -1.68 -21.35 -25.78
C THR A 67 -1.88 -20.59 -24.48
N ALA A 68 -0.85 -20.48 -23.64
CA ALA A 68 -0.88 -19.73 -22.39
C ALA A 68 -0.71 -18.22 -22.59
N THR A 69 -0.04 -17.81 -23.69
CA THR A 69 0.40 -16.42 -23.90
C THR A 69 -0.73 -15.39 -23.94
N ALA A 70 -1.87 -15.64 -24.55
CA ALA A 70 -2.95 -14.63 -24.59
C ALA A 70 -3.65 -14.50 -23.23
N LYS A 71 -3.97 -15.61 -22.57
CA LYS A 71 -4.62 -15.59 -21.24
C LYS A 71 -3.68 -15.11 -20.14
N GLU A 72 -2.40 -15.54 -20.18
CA GLU A 72 -1.41 -15.13 -19.20
C GLU A 72 -0.98 -13.66 -19.38
N ARG A 73 -0.82 -13.18 -20.63
CA ARG A 73 -0.58 -11.75 -20.91
C ARG A 73 -1.74 -10.89 -20.42
N THR A 74 -2.98 -11.30 -20.68
CA THR A 74 -4.16 -10.58 -20.18
C THR A 74 -4.17 -10.56 -18.65
N LYS A 75 -3.80 -11.68 -18.01
CA LYS A 75 -3.70 -11.77 -16.55
C LYS A 75 -2.58 -10.91 -15.99
N ALA A 76 -1.39 -10.93 -16.61
CA ALA A 76 -0.24 -10.12 -16.21
C ALA A 76 -0.51 -8.62 -16.38
N VAL A 77 -1.11 -8.21 -17.50
CA VAL A 77 -1.52 -6.82 -17.74
C VAL A 77 -2.55 -6.38 -16.71
N LYS A 78 -3.54 -7.22 -16.44
CA LYS A 78 -4.56 -6.94 -15.42
C LYS A 78 -3.94 -6.81 -14.02
N GLN A 79 -3.07 -7.74 -13.62
CA GLN A 79 -2.35 -7.65 -12.35
C GLN A 79 -1.46 -6.42 -12.25
N LYS A 80 -0.77 -6.05 -13.34
CA LYS A 80 0.04 -4.82 -13.37
C LYS A 80 -0.82 -3.56 -13.19
N ALA A 81 -1.99 -3.52 -13.84
CA ALA A 81 -2.93 -2.42 -13.68
C ALA A 81 -3.50 -2.36 -12.25
N GLU A 82 -3.92 -3.49 -11.69
CA GLU A 82 -4.42 -3.58 -10.31
C GLU A 82 -3.35 -3.16 -9.28
N ARG A 83 -2.08 -3.54 -9.50
CA ARG A 83 -0.97 -3.11 -8.64
C ARG A 83 -0.70 -1.61 -8.77
N ALA A 84 -0.79 -1.04 -9.97
CA ALA A 84 -0.61 0.39 -10.18
C ALA A 84 -1.72 1.19 -9.49
N ASP A 85 -2.97 0.77 -9.64
CA ASP A 85 -4.11 1.38 -8.97
C ASP A 85 -3.99 1.31 -7.44
N LEU A 86 -3.63 0.14 -6.91
CA LEU A 86 -3.42 -0.02 -5.47
C LEU A 86 -2.29 0.87 -4.94
N ARG A 87 -1.20 1.07 -5.70
CA ARG A 87 -0.13 2.01 -5.34
C ARG A 87 -0.62 3.45 -5.30
N MET A 88 -1.44 3.85 -6.26
CA MET A 88 -2.04 5.20 -6.27
C MET A 88 -2.93 5.41 -5.05
N GLN A 89 -3.80 4.45 -4.74
CA GLN A 89 -4.66 4.52 -3.55
C GLN A 89 -3.86 4.58 -2.24
N ILE A 90 -2.77 3.83 -2.14
CA ILE A 90 -1.86 3.90 -0.99
C ILE A 90 -1.26 5.30 -0.87
N ALA A 91 -0.73 5.87 -1.96
CA ALA A 91 -0.13 7.20 -1.96
C ALA A 91 -1.13 8.30 -1.55
N GLU A 92 -2.36 8.23 -2.06
CA GLU A 92 -3.44 9.15 -1.70
C GLU A 92 -3.78 9.08 -0.20
N LYS A 93 -3.90 7.86 0.33
CA LYS A 93 -4.17 7.67 1.77
C LYS A 93 -2.99 8.06 2.65
N GLU A 94 -1.76 7.85 2.20
CA GLU A 94 -0.55 8.32 2.91
C GLU A 94 -0.53 9.84 2.96
N GLN A 95 -0.85 10.51 1.86
CA GLN A 95 -0.95 11.97 1.83
C GLN A 95 -2.04 12.46 2.80
N LYS A 96 -3.23 11.84 2.77
CA LYS A 96 -4.31 12.19 3.69
C LYS A 96 -3.90 12.01 5.16
N LEU A 97 -3.21 10.92 5.48
CA LEU A 97 -2.69 10.70 6.83
C LEU A 97 -1.65 11.76 7.22
N GLN A 98 -0.76 12.16 6.30
CA GLN A 98 0.20 13.23 6.55
C GLN A 98 -0.48 14.57 6.79
N GLU A 99 -1.50 14.92 6.01
CA GLU A 99 -2.29 16.14 6.20
C GLU A 99 -2.98 16.14 7.57
N LEU A 100 -3.56 15.01 7.97
CA LEU A 100 -4.18 14.85 9.28
C LEU A 100 -3.17 14.99 10.42
N LEU A 101 -1.97 14.44 10.27
CA LEU A 101 -0.88 14.54 11.25
C LEU A 101 -0.23 15.93 11.29
N ALA A 102 -0.31 16.71 10.22
CA ALA A 102 0.20 18.08 10.17
C ALA A 102 -0.65 19.05 11.00
N SER A 103 -1.93 18.72 11.23
CA SER A 103 -2.84 19.51 12.05
C SER A 103 -3.47 18.64 13.15
N PRO A 104 -2.67 18.19 14.14
CA PRO A 104 -3.16 17.30 15.17
C PRO A 104 -4.17 18.02 16.08
N THR A 105 -5.30 17.38 16.33
CA THR A 105 -6.23 17.86 17.37
C THR A 105 -5.61 17.63 18.73
N ALA A 106 -5.49 18.70 19.50
CA ALA A 106 -4.91 18.61 20.83
C ALA A 106 -5.77 17.76 21.78
N LEU A 107 -5.12 17.06 22.68
CA LEU A 107 -5.82 16.38 23.75
C LEU A 107 -6.51 17.39 24.65
N PRO A 108 -7.83 17.30 24.90
CA PRO A 108 -8.53 18.27 25.73
C PRO A 108 -8.05 18.18 27.19
N ASP A 109 -7.84 19.35 27.81
CA ASP A 109 -7.55 19.43 29.23
C ASP A 109 -8.87 19.29 30.02
N LEU A 110 -9.00 18.20 30.71
CA LEU A 110 -10.18 17.89 31.54
C LEU A 110 -9.99 18.28 33.01
N THR A 111 -8.87 18.88 33.39
CA THR A 111 -8.53 19.19 34.77
C THR A 111 -9.57 20.10 35.43
N GLY A 112 -10.12 19.69 36.54
CA GLY A 112 -11.15 20.44 37.27
C GLY A 112 -12.56 20.31 36.70
N CYS A 113 -12.74 19.69 35.52
CA CYS A 113 -14.05 19.49 34.92
C CYS A 113 -14.86 18.42 35.67
N GLU A 114 -16.17 18.61 35.65
CA GLU A 114 -17.11 17.57 36.04
C GLU A 114 -17.39 16.66 34.84
N VAL A 115 -17.21 15.37 35.03
CA VAL A 115 -17.41 14.35 34.00
C VAL A 115 -18.33 13.24 34.52
N THR A 116 -19.04 12.64 33.61
CA THR A 116 -19.87 11.47 33.89
C THR A 116 -19.23 10.24 33.25
N HIS A 117 -18.90 9.25 34.07
CA HIS A 117 -18.42 7.96 33.60
C HIS A 117 -19.56 6.95 33.55
N LYS A 118 -19.65 6.17 32.45
CA LYS A 118 -20.75 5.21 32.24
C LYS A 118 -20.99 4.22 33.39
N MET A 119 -19.93 3.83 34.11
CA MET A 119 -20.03 2.85 35.20
C MET A 119 -19.96 3.46 36.60
N PHE A 120 -19.32 4.63 36.78
CA PHE A 120 -19.03 5.21 38.09
C PHE A 120 -19.83 6.46 38.38
N GLY A 121 -20.65 6.93 37.42
CA GLY A 121 -21.46 8.12 37.58
C GLY A 121 -20.67 9.42 37.47
N VAL A 122 -21.13 10.45 38.14
CA VAL A 122 -20.53 11.79 38.11
C VAL A 122 -19.29 11.85 39.01
N GLY A 123 -18.24 12.48 38.49
CA GLY A 123 -17.00 12.69 39.23
C GLY A 123 -16.26 13.93 38.77
N LYS A 124 -15.32 14.41 39.57
CA LYS A 124 -14.50 15.57 39.26
C LYS A 124 -13.09 15.13 38.88
N VAL A 125 -12.59 15.64 37.74
CA VAL A 125 -11.23 15.36 37.29
C VAL A 125 -10.22 16.14 38.13
N LEU A 126 -9.30 15.42 38.75
CA LEU A 126 -8.22 15.99 39.54
C LEU A 126 -7.01 16.30 38.62
N PRO A 127 -6.10 17.22 39.04
CA PRO A 127 -4.86 17.45 38.34
C PRO A 127 -4.06 16.14 38.18
N SER A 128 -3.72 15.81 36.96
CA SER A 128 -3.05 14.57 36.59
C SER A 128 -2.14 14.77 35.40
N THR A 129 -1.48 13.71 34.93
CA THR A 129 -0.62 13.77 33.75
C THR A 129 -1.45 13.57 32.48
N ASP A 130 -0.95 14.05 31.34
CA ASP A 130 -1.64 13.89 30.02
C ASP A 130 -1.97 12.44 29.66
N GLN A 131 -1.20 11.49 30.19
CA GLN A 131 -1.43 10.06 29.92
C GLN A 131 -2.58 9.46 30.73
N PHE A 132 -2.85 10.02 31.93
CA PHE A 132 -3.82 9.45 32.85
C PHE A 132 -4.70 10.53 33.47
N LEU A 133 -5.99 10.23 33.56
CA LEU A 133 -6.97 11.01 34.30
C LEU A 133 -7.15 10.37 35.68
N VAL A 134 -7.13 11.19 36.73
CA VAL A 134 -7.57 10.79 38.05
C VAL A 134 -8.92 11.47 38.30
N ILE A 135 -9.94 10.67 38.54
CA ILE A 135 -11.30 11.18 38.75
C ILE A 135 -11.76 10.79 40.13
N ASP A 136 -12.22 11.78 40.87
CA ASP A 136 -12.84 11.58 42.19
C ASP A 136 -14.34 11.37 42.04
N PHE A 137 -14.81 10.19 42.41
CA PHE A 137 -16.20 9.81 42.46
C PHE A 137 -16.66 9.76 43.92
N ASN A 138 -17.07 10.89 44.47
CA ASN A 138 -17.54 11.00 45.89
C ASN A 138 -16.55 10.48 46.91
N GLY A 139 -15.28 10.86 46.78
CA GLY A 139 -14.21 10.43 47.70
C GLY A 139 -13.48 9.15 47.27
N GLN A 140 -13.90 8.51 46.19
CA GLN A 140 -13.19 7.38 45.57
C GLN A 140 -12.43 7.83 44.34
N GLN A 141 -11.12 7.93 44.45
CA GLN A 141 -10.27 8.27 43.30
C GLN A 141 -10.00 7.05 42.45
N LYS A 142 -10.18 7.19 41.12
CA LYS A 142 -9.89 6.18 40.12
C LYS A 142 -9.03 6.75 39.01
N LYS A 143 -8.09 5.93 38.55
CA LYS A 143 -7.15 6.29 37.48
C LYS A 143 -7.55 5.63 36.18
N PHE A 144 -7.63 6.43 35.09
CA PHE A 144 -8.00 5.99 33.76
C PHE A 144 -6.96 6.46 32.74
N SER A 145 -6.79 5.74 31.65
CA SER A 145 -6.05 6.24 30.49
C SER A 145 -6.86 7.37 29.84
N THR A 146 -6.27 8.54 29.67
CA THR A 146 -6.95 9.72 29.10
C THR A 146 -7.47 9.42 27.70
N THR A 147 -6.58 9.00 26.81
CA THR A 147 -6.91 8.69 25.43
C THR A 147 -8.01 7.64 25.32
N THR A 148 -7.87 6.51 26.04
CA THR A 148 -8.84 5.42 25.96
C THR A 148 -10.21 5.84 26.47
N SER A 149 -10.26 6.61 27.56
CA SER A 149 -11.53 7.04 28.15
C SER A 149 -12.32 7.99 27.23
N ILE A 150 -11.62 8.85 26.51
CA ILE A 150 -12.23 9.77 25.54
C ILE A 150 -12.62 9.00 24.28
N THR A 151 -11.70 8.24 23.70
CA THR A 151 -11.94 7.57 22.40
C THR A 151 -13.00 6.47 22.46
N SER A 152 -13.10 5.78 23.61
CA SER A 152 -14.13 4.75 23.82
C SER A 152 -15.48 5.32 24.25
N GLY A 153 -15.59 6.64 24.45
CA GLY A 153 -16.81 7.29 24.87
C GLY A 153 -17.33 6.84 26.23
N TYR A 154 -16.40 6.48 27.14
CA TYR A 154 -16.77 6.15 28.53
C TYR A 154 -17.01 7.38 29.40
N LEU A 155 -16.45 8.53 28.98
CA LEU A 155 -16.59 9.81 29.66
C LEU A 155 -17.39 10.78 28.82
N THR A 156 -18.26 11.55 29.47
CA THR A 156 -18.94 12.72 28.92
C THR A 156 -18.67 13.89 29.85
N ALA A 157 -18.28 15.05 29.29
CA ALA A 157 -18.10 16.25 30.08
C ALA A 157 -19.44 16.95 30.30
N SER A 158 -19.63 17.57 31.48
CA SER A 158 -20.82 18.39 31.75
C SER A 158 -20.75 19.74 31.04
N ASP A 159 -19.54 20.25 30.77
CA ASP A 159 -19.31 21.49 30.02
C ASP A 159 -19.43 21.22 28.51
N PRO A 160 -20.32 21.92 27.78
CA PRO A 160 -20.49 21.75 26.34
C PRO A 160 -19.22 22.02 25.53
N ALA A 161 -18.43 23.02 25.91
CA ALA A 161 -17.19 23.37 25.18
C ALA A 161 -16.13 22.27 25.30
N VAL A 162 -16.00 21.70 26.51
CA VAL A 162 -15.10 20.55 26.75
C VAL A 162 -15.63 19.31 26.04
N MET A 163 -16.92 19.12 26.00
CA MET A 163 -17.55 18.00 25.29
C MET A 163 -17.30 18.06 23.79
N GLU A 164 -17.35 19.24 23.18
CA GLU A 164 -17.02 19.47 21.76
C GLU A 164 -15.57 19.11 21.49
N GLN A 165 -14.60 19.59 22.32
CA GLN A 165 -13.20 19.24 22.20
C GLN A 165 -12.94 17.72 22.32
N MET A 166 -13.67 17.04 23.22
CA MET A 166 -13.58 15.59 23.34
C MET A 166 -14.10 14.87 22.08
N GLN A 167 -15.17 15.36 21.50
CA GLN A 167 -15.72 14.80 20.25
C GLN A 167 -14.77 15.01 19.07
N ASP A 168 -14.19 16.19 18.95
CA ASP A 168 -13.19 16.49 17.91
C ASP A 168 -11.97 15.60 18.03
N TYR A 169 -11.45 15.44 19.25
CA TYR A 169 -10.33 14.54 19.51
C TYR A 169 -10.68 13.07 19.22
N GLN A 170 -11.89 12.64 19.55
CA GLN A 170 -12.39 11.31 19.25
C GLN A 170 -12.50 11.08 17.74
N ALA A 171 -13.04 12.05 17.00
CA ALA A 171 -13.16 11.98 15.55
C ALA A 171 -11.78 11.90 14.89
N TYR A 172 -10.85 12.77 15.30
CA TYR A 172 -9.46 12.77 14.83
C TYR A 172 -8.77 11.42 15.04
N THR A 173 -8.85 10.89 16.26
CA THR A 173 -8.18 9.62 16.60
C THR A 173 -8.79 8.47 15.80
N LYS A 174 -10.10 8.43 15.67
CA LYS A 174 -10.81 7.41 14.90
C LYS A 174 -10.43 7.44 13.42
N GLU A 175 -10.36 8.63 12.82
CA GLU A 175 -9.97 8.79 11.41
C GLU A 175 -8.52 8.36 11.19
N LYS A 176 -7.61 8.77 12.09
CA LYS A 176 -6.20 8.36 12.08
C LYS A 176 -6.05 6.85 12.14
N ASP A 177 -6.65 6.20 13.15
CA ASP A 177 -6.54 4.75 13.35
C ASP A 177 -7.13 3.98 12.17
N GLN A 178 -8.22 4.49 11.57
CA GLN A 178 -8.82 3.89 10.39
C GLN A 178 -7.88 3.99 9.17
N LEU A 179 -7.30 5.16 8.91
CA LEU A 179 -6.35 5.35 7.81
C LEU A 179 -5.11 4.46 7.97
N GLU A 180 -4.55 4.39 9.19
CA GLU A 180 -3.40 3.51 9.48
C GLU A 180 -3.73 2.03 9.24
N LYS A 181 -4.90 1.58 9.67
CA LYS A 181 -5.36 0.21 9.47
C LYS A 181 -5.58 -0.12 8.00
N GLU A 182 -6.22 0.79 7.26
CA GLU A 182 -6.45 0.63 5.82
C GLU A 182 -5.13 0.59 5.06
N LEU A 183 -4.20 1.51 5.34
CA LEU A 183 -2.86 1.53 4.75
C LEU A 183 -2.09 0.24 5.02
N LYS A 184 -2.13 -0.26 6.25
CA LYS A 184 -1.49 -1.53 6.61
C LYS A 184 -2.05 -2.70 5.79
N THR A 185 -3.38 -2.75 5.63
CA THR A 185 -4.05 -3.78 4.85
C THR A 185 -3.70 -3.69 3.37
N MET A 186 -3.74 -2.47 2.79
CA MET A 186 -3.43 -2.25 1.37
C MET A 186 -1.96 -2.55 1.06
N LYS A 187 -1.02 -2.16 1.92
CA LYS A 187 0.40 -2.50 1.79
C LYS A 187 0.64 -4.00 1.86
N SER A 188 -0.05 -4.71 2.76
CA SER A 188 0.00 -6.17 2.85
C SER A 188 -0.53 -6.83 1.57
N ASN A 189 -1.65 -6.34 1.03
CA ASN A 189 -2.21 -6.84 -0.22
C ASN A 189 -1.24 -6.62 -1.40
N LEU A 190 -0.60 -5.45 -1.47
CA LEU A 190 0.38 -5.14 -2.51
C LEU A 190 1.58 -6.09 -2.47
N LEU A 191 2.05 -6.46 -1.26
CA LEU A 191 3.14 -7.44 -1.08
C LEU A 191 2.73 -8.84 -1.54
N ASN A 192 1.49 -9.24 -1.28
CA ASN A 192 0.97 -10.56 -1.66
C ASN A 192 0.66 -10.70 -3.15
N MET A 193 0.63 -9.59 -3.90
CA MET A 193 0.46 -9.58 -5.36
C MET A 193 1.80 -9.74 -6.11
N GLY A 194 2.89 -9.93 -5.39
CA GLY A 194 4.27 -10.03 -5.92
C GLY A 194 4.63 -11.35 -6.56
#